data_af2aa2537d6331f05fdc6c4544961d3b
#
_entry.id   af2aa2537d6331f05fdc6c4544961d3b
#
_cell.length_a   1.000
_cell.length_b   1.000
_cell.length_c   1.000
_cell.angle_alpha   90.00
_cell.angle_beta   90.00
_cell.angle_gamma   90.00
#
_symmetry.space_group_name_H-M   'P 1'
#
loop_
_entity.id
_entity.type
_entity.pdbx_description
1 polymer ?
#
loop_
_entity_poly.entity_id
_entity_poly.type
_entity_poly.pdbx_seq_one_letter_code
_entity_poly.pdbx_strand_id
1 'polypeptide(L)'
;LELAPQWNQPKLYARSKLDLWADLTQRRISRVHSRLDIKQLSFRKPAQNKLFSFATEPALFDLISVESHWRRGKAGWDLHVPTIVFESRNRKRLVSDIRVHAEHGRWQANAAGIDVNALAALHPLLIRQLPKAHTWLQSADIQGRFTTIKAHGDIHRKNWSVSGKAMGLGMAAIGKSPGFKQVAGVFKADQSGGTFKFKESEPQLIWPKSFGRNIPSKIDGAVLWWKSSADWVVAAEDLRWRGDGMQTDIDMQLQFHPDKPKPMLIVAAKLAPFGFDTAKRFWLRHIMPPSSIRWLDMALEKGQVRDASIVIAGDLEHWPFSDKNGRFSAHADIQAERFKFAADWPAAEQATLKADFNGPGFTVIGDAQYMGNKLTLKPSGMRSFTKTELTVNIASESSMQALLPVLNNTPLKQRLGEAVYSLKGEGPVAVNVDMYFPLKSGPAFNTVNGSIDFNGTAIRAPLWNLAMQNAKGRAVFSHAGFSAKDLSGSMDGKPVKLDVRVGQSYTQNK
;
A
#
# COMPACT_ATOMS: atom_id res chain seq x y z
N LEU A 1 -34.67 36.35 -16.49
CA LEU A 1 -33.77 36.09 -15.37
C LEU A 1 -32.35 36.06 -15.90
N GLU A 2 -31.68 37.21 -15.91
CA GLU A 2 -30.24 37.32 -16.11
C GLU A 2 -29.55 36.73 -14.87
N LEU A 3 -29.21 35.48 -14.95
CA LEU A 3 -28.29 34.82 -14.00
C LEU A 3 -26.88 35.36 -14.34
N ALA A 4 -26.30 36.05 -13.38
CA ALA A 4 -24.97 36.62 -13.27
C ALA A 4 -24.00 36.45 -14.46
N PRO A 5 -23.41 37.55 -15.01
CA PRO A 5 -22.58 37.52 -16.23
C PRO A 5 -21.22 36.85 -16.13
N GLN A 6 -20.91 36.15 -15.06
CA GLN A 6 -19.58 35.58 -14.79
C GLN A 6 -19.46 34.05 -14.93
N TRP A 7 -20.54 33.35 -15.24
CA TRP A 7 -20.49 31.90 -15.45
C TRP A 7 -20.17 31.60 -16.92
N ASN A 8 -18.90 31.47 -17.25
CA ASN A 8 -18.42 31.01 -18.55
C ASN A 8 -18.72 29.52 -18.76
N GLN A 9 -20.00 29.19 -18.86
CA GLN A 9 -20.51 27.83 -19.00
C GLN A 9 -20.32 27.30 -20.42
N PRO A 10 -20.03 26.00 -20.61
CA PRO A 10 -20.08 25.40 -21.94
C PRO A 10 -21.49 25.54 -22.52
N LYS A 11 -21.58 25.82 -23.80
CA LYS A 11 -22.89 25.86 -24.48
C LYS A 11 -23.52 24.48 -24.41
N LEU A 12 -24.71 24.39 -23.80
CA LEU A 12 -25.50 23.18 -23.68
C LEU A 12 -26.61 23.22 -24.74
N TYR A 13 -26.82 22.08 -25.36
CA TYR A 13 -27.89 21.89 -26.34
C TYR A 13 -28.80 20.77 -25.83
N ALA A 14 -30.11 21.00 -25.81
CA ALA A 14 -31.11 20.07 -25.40
C ALA A 14 -32.45 20.37 -26.04
N ARG A 15 -33.37 19.44 -26.06
CA ARG A 15 -34.78 19.65 -26.25
C ARG A 15 -35.46 19.67 -24.91
N SER A 16 -36.12 20.74 -24.53
CA SER A 16 -36.81 20.84 -23.25
C SER A 16 -38.31 21.02 -23.44
N LYS A 17 -39.09 20.38 -22.57
CA LYS A 17 -40.51 20.60 -22.41
C LYS A 17 -40.74 20.99 -20.97
N LEU A 18 -41.42 22.14 -20.76
CA LEU A 18 -41.83 22.60 -19.44
C LEU A 18 -43.34 22.76 -19.43
N ASP A 19 -43.98 22.00 -18.58
CA ASP A 19 -45.39 22.19 -18.23
C ASP A 19 -45.42 22.82 -16.85
N LEU A 20 -46.19 23.93 -16.71
CA LEU A 20 -46.26 24.70 -15.48
C LEU A 20 -47.70 25.13 -15.21
N TRP A 21 -48.17 24.82 -14.00
CA TRP A 21 -49.43 25.25 -13.46
C TRP A 21 -49.22 26.08 -12.22
N ALA A 22 -49.87 27.22 -12.11
CA ALA A 22 -49.74 28.12 -10.99
C ALA A 22 -51.09 28.58 -10.46
N ASP A 23 -51.27 28.51 -9.14
CA ASP A 23 -52.44 29.08 -8.43
C ASP A 23 -52.08 30.47 -7.93
N LEU A 24 -52.99 31.44 -8.18
CA LEU A 24 -52.89 32.80 -7.68
C LEU A 24 -53.89 33.01 -6.55
N THR A 25 -53.41 33.54 -5.44
CA THR A 25 -54.26 33.99 -4.32
C THR A 25 -53.89 35.43 -3.99
N GLN A 26 -54.89 36.32 -3.96
CA GLN A 26 -54.68 37.76 -3.72
C GLN A 26 -53.59 38.36 -4.60
N ARG A 27 -53.62 38.08 -5.92
CA ARG A 27 -52.64 38.53 -6.94
C ARG A 27 -51.22 38.09 -6.71
N ARG A 28 -50.99 37.05 -5.88
CA ARG A 28 -49.68 36.48 -5.64
C ARG A 28 -49.72 34.97 -5.93
N ILE A 29 -48.64 34.47 -6.53
CA ILE A 29 -48.47 33.02 -6.73
C ILE A 29 -48.45 32.34 -5.35
N SER A 30 -49.34 31.37 -5.14
CA SER A 30 -49.49 30.62 -3.90
C SER A 30 -49.00 29.17 -4.03
N ARG A 31 -49.15 28.55 -5.21
CA ARG A 31 -48.67 27.20 -5.51
C ARG A 31 -48.17 27.18 -6.94
N VAL A 32 -47.18 26.32 -7.17
CA VAL A 32 -46.64 26.03 -8.52
C VAL A 32 -46.46 24.52 -8.58
N HIS A 33 -46.99 23.90 -9.60
CA HIS A 33 -46.65 22.55 -10.02
C HIS A 33 -45.91 22.67 -11.34
N SER A 34 -44.74 22.02 -11.48
CA SER A 34 -43.98 22.01 -12.72
C SER A 34 -43.49 20.60 -13.07
N ARG A 35 -43.48 20.34 -14.37
CA ARG A 35 -42.83 19.17 -14.96
C ARG A 35 -41.89 19.62 -16.04
N LEU A 36 -40.59 19.31 -15.86
CA LEU A 36 -39.52 19.64 -16.78
C LEU A 36 -38.92 18.34 -17.32
N ASP A 37 -39.00 18.16 -18.63
CA ASP A 37 -38.32 17.09 -19.35
C ASP A 37 -37.26 17.69 -20.26
N ILE A 38 -35.98 17.29 -20.05
CA ILE A 38 -34.84 17.70 -20.86
C ILE A 38 -34.34 16.45 -21.58
N LYS A 39 -34.40 16.44 -22.91
CA LYS A 39 -33.99 15.31 -23.75
C LYS A 39 -32.71 15.61 -24.52
N GLN A 40 -31.85 14.61 -24.64
CA GLN A 40 -30.62 14.67 -25.42
C GLN A 40 -29.72 15.86 -25.03
N LEU A 41 -29.47 16.03 -23.73
CA LEU A 41 -28.55 17.05 -23.26
C LEU A 41 -27.14 16.77 -23.76
N SER A 42 -26.51 17.70 -24.48
CA SER A 42 -25.17 17.56 -25.04
C SER A 42 -24.42 18.88 -25.05
N PHE A 43 -23.07 18.83 -25.17
CA PHE A 43 -22.24 20.04 -25.32
C PHE A 43 -22.06 20.49 -26.76
N ARG A 44 -22.44 19.67 -27.74
CA ARG A 44 -22.38 20.00 -29.16
C ARG A 44 -23.80 20.06 -29.76
N LYS A 45 -23.97 20.98 -30.67
CA LYS A 45 -25.22 21.11 -31.43
C LYS A 45 -25.45 19.77 -32.18
N PRO A 46 -26.61 19.09 -32.03
CA PRO A 46 -26.92 17.93 -32.82
C PRO A 46 -26.84 18.24 -34.32
N ALA A 47 -26.23 17.34 -35.10
CA ALA A 47 -26.16 17.50 -36.55
C ALA A 47 -27.57 17.52 -37.16
N GLN A 48 -27.90 18.54 -37.93
CA GLN A 48 -29.21 18.70 -38.55
C GLN A 48 -29.42 17.79 -39.80
N ASN A 49 -28.37 17.16 -40.34
CA ASN A 49 -28.45 16.32 -41.54
C ASN A 49 -28.27 14.83 -41.18
N LYS A 50 -29.32 14.05 -41.47
CA LYS A 50 -29.38 12.60 -41.29
C LYS A 50 -28.53 11.78 -42.26
N LEU A 51 -27.89 12.40 -43.26
CA LEU A 51 -27.28 11.66 -44.39
C LEU A 51 -25.80 11.24 -44.17
N PHE A 52 -25.09 11.81 -43.20
CA PHE A 52 -23.70 11.42 -42.91
C PHE A 52 -23.44 11.51 -41.40
N SER A 53 -24.10 10.67 -40.56
CA SER A 53 -23.80 10.58 -39.15
C SER A 53 -22.88 9.40 -38.85
N PHE A 54 -21.60 9.55 -39.15
CA PHE A 54 -20.57 8.73 -38.50
C PHE A 54 -20.17 9.46 -37.22
N ALA A 55 -20.40 8.81 -36.06
CA ALA A 55 -20.01 9.20 -34.72
C ALA A 55 -20.57 10.53 -34.19
N THR A 56 -21.87 10.61 -33.91
CA THR A 56 -22.37 11.56 -32.92
C THR A 56 -21.85 11.15 -31.54
N GLU A 57 -21.06 12.01 -30.87
CA GLU A 57 -20.75 11.81 -29.47
C GLU A 57 -22.07 11.58 -28.71
N PRO A 58 -22.14 10.55 -27.86
CA PRO A 58 -23.38 10.24 -27.15
C PRO A 58 -23.81 11.41 -26.29
N ALA A 59 -25.12 11.65 -26.22
CA ALA A 59 -25.67 12.64 -25.32
C ALA A 59 -25.16 12.42 -23.89
N LEU A 60 -24.93 13.49 -23.15
CA LEU A 60 -24.55 13.44 -21.74
C LEU A 60 -25.66 12.75 -20.94
N PHE A 61 -26.91 13.14 -21.24
CA PHE A 61 -28.12 12.53 -20.75
C PHE A 61 -29.13 12.38 -21.89
N ASP A 62 -29.72 11.19 -21.97
CA ASP A 62 -30.81 10.91 -22.89
C ASP A 62 -32.11 11.60 -22.42
N LEU A 63 -32.32 11.59 -21.09
CA LEU A 63 -33.44 12.24 -20.42
C LEU A 63 -33.03 12.74 -19.03
N ILE A 64 -33.43 13.95 -18.68
CA ILE A 64 -33.58 14.44 -17.32
C ILE A 64 -35.04 14.83 -17.13
N SER A 65 -35.71 14.19 -16.17
CA SER A 65 -37.10 14.51 -15.87
C SER A 65 -37.25 14.91 -14.39
N VAL A 66 -37.88 16.04 -14.15
CA VAL A 66 -38.09 16.62 -12.82
C VAL A 66 -39.53 17.03 -12.69
N GLU A 67 -40.19 16.53 -11.64
CA GLU A 67 -41.48 17.02 -11.19
C GLU A 67 -41.31 17.76 -9.89
N SER A 68 -41.95 18.94 -9.73
CA SER A 68 -41.84 19.72 -8.51
C SER A 68 -43.16 20.40 -8.11
N HIS A 69 -43.36 20.50 -6.81
CA HIS A 69 -44.47 21.16 -6.18
C HIS A 69 -43.94 22.20 -5.20
N TRP A 70 -44.20 23.48 -5.52
CA TRP A 70 -43.82 24.59 -4.66
C TRP A 70 -45.09 25.21 -4.05
N ARG A 71 -44.98 25.57 -2.78
CA ARG A 71 -46.10 26.24 -2.05
C ARG A 71 -45.53 27.40 -1.23
N ARG A 72 -46.17 28.54 -1.29
CA ARG A 72 -45.90 29.71 -0.46
C ARG A 72 -46.58 29.51 0.91
N GLY A 73 -45.85 29.65 2.01
CA GLY A 73 -46.33 29.76 3.38
C GLY A 73 -46.53 31.20 3.82
N LYS A 74 -46.94 31.44 5.07
CA LYS A 74 -47.12 32.79 5.64
C LYS A 74 -45.81 33.56 5.71
N ALA A 75 -44.72 32.93 6.13
CA ALA A 75 -43.40 33.51 6.36
C ALA A 75 -42.26 32.89 5.52
N GLY A 76 -42.60 31.87 4.70
CA GLY A 76 -41.61 31.12 3.94
C GLY A 76 -42.23 30.39 2.76
N TRP A 77 -41.59 29.26 2.38
CA TRP A 77 -42.03 28.41 1.27
C TRP A 77 -41.65 26.96 1.49
N ASP A 78 -42.41 26.05 0.88
CA ASP A 78 -42.15 24.64 0.80
C ASP A 78 -41.92 24.22 -0.66
N LEU A 79 -40.93 23.34 -0.88
CA LEU A 79 -40.69 22.68 -2.16
C LEU A 79 -40.67 21.17 -1.96
N HIS A 80 -41.42 20.46 -2.76
CA HIS A 80 -41.38 19.00 -2.83
C HIS A 80 -41.05 18.56 -4.25
N VAL A 81 -39.97 17.76 -4.39
CA VAL A 81 -39.56 17.11 -5.63
C VAL A 81 -39.63 15.62 -5.42
N PRO A 82 -40.71 14.95 -5.86
CA PRO A 82 -40.89 13.51 -5.63
C PRO A 82 -39.78 12.69 -6.23
N THR A 83 -39.36 13.01 -7.46
CA THR A 83 -38.30 12.27 -8.15
C THR A 83 -37.63 13.15 -9.19
N ILE A 84 -36.30 13.05 -9.27
CA ILE A 84 -35.50 13.48 -10.41
C ILE A 84 -34.96 12.22 -11.07
N VAL A 85 -35.24 12.07 -12.36
CA VAL A 85 -34.76 10.96 -13.18
C VAL A 85 -33.63 11.43 -14.07
N PHE A 86 -32.53 10.72 -14.07
CA PHE A 86 -31.44 10.89 -15.02
C PHE A 86 -31.27 9.61 -15.82
N GLU A 87 -31.44 9.66 -17.13
CA GLU A 87 -31.19 8.52 -18.02
C GLU A 87 -30.01 8.81 -18.94
N SER A 88 -29.08 7.86 -19.01
CA SER A 88 -27.93 7.92 -19.91
C SER A 88 -27.50 6.50 -20.25
N ARG A 89 -27.37 6.19 -21.55
CA ARG A 89 -26.93 4.89 -22.07
C ARG A 89 -27.73 3.70 -21.44
N ASN A 90 -29.04 3.78 -21.44
CA ASN A 90 -29.96 2.78 -20.86
C ASN A 90 -29.82 2.57 -19.34
N ARG A 91 -29.12 3.47 -18.63
CA ARG A 91 -29.06 3.45 -17.16
C ARG A 91 -29.90 4.56 -16.59
N LYS A 92 -30.81 4.18 -15.70
CA LYS A 92 -31.67 5.10 -14.95
C LYS A 92 -31.09 5.32 -13.55
N ARG A 93 -30.97 6.58 -13.16
CA ARG A 93 -30.48 7.01 -11.84
C ARG A 93 -31.51 7.94 -11.22
N LEU A 94 -31.66 7.87 -9.91
CA LEU A 94 -32.75 8.55 -9.22
C LEU A 94 -32.23 9.42 -8.08
N VAL A 95 -32.84 10.58 -7.94
CA VAL A 95 -32.87 11.34 -6.69
C VAL A 95 -34.32 11.39 -6.25
N SER A 96 -34.62 10.96 -5.04
CA SER A 96 -35.99 10.72 -4.61
C SER A 96 -36.38 11.48 -3.36
N ASP A 97 -37.63 11.95 -3.35
CA ASP A 97 -38.35 12.60 -2.27
C ASP A 97 -37.54 13.72 -1.60
N ILE A 98 -37.19 14.75 -2.40
CA ILE A 98 -36.57 15.96 -1.86
C ILE A 98 -37.67 16.86 -1.33
N ARG A 99 -37.56 17.24 -0.06
CA ARG A 99 -38.45 18.22 0.59
C ARG A 99 -37.59 19.33 1.17
N VAL A 100 -37.90 20.56 0.83
CA VAL A 100 -37.23 21.75 1.35
C VAL A 100 -38.27 22.66 1.97
N HIS A 101 -38.01 23.11 3.18
CA HIS A 101 -38.76 24.16 3.87
C HIS A 101 -37.82 25.33 4.14
N ALA A 102 -38.25 26.55 3.82
CA ALA A 102 -37.44 27.73 4.07
C ALA A 102 -38.31 28.84 4.68
N GLU A 103 -37.80 29.45 5.75
CA GLU A 103 -38.45 30.50 6.50
C GLU A 103 -37.41 31.46 7.12
N HIS A 104 -37.58 32.78 6.94
CA HIS A 104 -36.71 33.85 7.50
C HIS A 104 -35.21 33.59 7.29
N GLY A 105 -34.83 33.13 6.09
CA GLY A 105 -33.43 32.84 5.76
C GLY A 105 -32.90 31.50 6.30
N ARG A 106 -33.63 30.79 7.17
CA ARG A 106 -33.33 29.45 7.58
C ARG A 106 -33.98 28.44 6.63
N TRP A 107 -33.30 27.34 6.38
CA TRP A 107 -33.81 26.28 5.52
C TRP A 107 -33.54 24.90 6.11
N GLN A 108 -34.42 23.97 5.82
CA GLN A 108 -34.29 22.55 6.13
C GLN A 108 -34.59 21.75 4.86
N ALA A 109 -33.80 20.75 4.59
CA ALA A 109 -33.98 19.88 3.44
C ALA A 109 -33.86 18.41 3.86
N ASN A 110 -34.69 17.56 3.30
CA ASN A 110 -34.63 16.12 3.48
C ASN A 110 -34.64 15.47 2.10
N ALA A 111 -33.91 14.35 1.92
CA ALA A 111 -34.01 13.51 0.74
C ALA A 111 -34.00 12.02 1.15
N ALA A 112 -34.88 11.24 0.54
CA ALA A 112 -34.96 9.81 0.82
C ALA A 112 -33.80 9.05 0.19
N GLY A 113 -33.35 9.46 -1.00
CA GLY A 113 -32.24 8.83 -1.67
C GLY A 113 -31.61 9.66 -2.79
N ILE A 114 -30.29 9.62 -2.89
CA ILE A 114 -29.52 10.26 -3.95
C ILE A 114 -28.50 9.24 -4.49
N ASP A 115 -28.67 8.83 -5.74
CA ASP A 115 -27.68 8.00 -6.42
C ASP A 115 -26.43 8.85 -6.73
N VAL A 116 -25.29 8.48 -6.19
CA VAL A 116 -24.02 9.22 -6.35
C VAL A 116 -23.62 9.31 -7.82
N ASN A 117 -23.91 8.28 -8.60
CA ASN A 117 -23.67 8.27 -10.04
C ASN A 117 -24.47 9.34 -10.80
N ALA A 118 -25.63 9.74 -10.29
CA ALA A 118 -26.41 10.82 -10.90
C ALA A 118 -25.67 12.16 -10.75
N LEU A 119 -25.11 12.40 -9.56
CA LEU A 119 -24.31 13.60 -9.31
C LEU A 119 -22.95 13.52 -10.04
N ALA A 120 -22.29 12.39 -10.01
CA ALA A 120 -21.04 12.18 -10.73
C ALA A 120 -21.19 12.39 -12.24
N ALA A 121 -22.31 11.98 -12.82
CA ALA A 121 -22.57 12.16 -14.24
C ALA A 121 -22.68 13.66 -14.67
N LEU A 122 -22.82 14.58 -13.73
CA LEU A 122 -22.79 16.03 -13.97
C LEU A 122 -21.35 16.59 -14.09
N HIS A 123 -20.31 15.76 -13.90
CA HIS A 123 -18.91 16.20 -13.95
C HIS A 123 -18.52 17.01 -15.21
N PRO A 124 -19.10 16.77 -16.41
CA PRO A 124 -18.76 17.59 -17.58
C PRO A 124 -19.12 19.05 -17.44
N LEU A 125 -20.07 19.39 -16.54
CA LEU A 125 -20.39 20.77 -16.22
C LEU A 125 -19.27 21.47 -15.46
N LEU A 126 -18.36 20.72 -14.84
CA LEU A 126 -17.23 21.21 -14.04
C LEU A 126 -15.94 21.44 -14.86
N ILE A 127 -15.95 21.09 -16.15
CA ILE A 127 -14.72 21.03 -16.97
C ILE A 127 -13.95 22.37 -17.02
N ARG A 128 -14.64 23.49 -17.03
CA ARG A 128 -14.02 24.82 -17.09
C ARG A 128 -13.67 25.41 -15.73
N GLN A 129 -14.46 25.14 -14.70
CA GLN A 129 -14.26 25.68 -13.36
C GLN A 129 -13.30 24.84 -12.54
N LEU A 130 -13.39 23.52 -12.68
CA LEU A 130 -12.60 22.54 -11.91
C LEU A 130 -12.07 21.42 -12.83
N PRO A 131 -11.13 21.70 -13.75
CA PRO A 131 -10.67 20.71 -14.74
C PRO A 131 -10.03 19.47 -14.10
N LYS A 132 -9.32 19.63 -12.99
CA LYS A 132 -8.74 18.50 -12.24
C LYS A 132 -9.84 17.60 -11.64
N ALA A 133 -10.88 18.18 -11.07
CA ALA A 133 -12.02 17.43 -10.53
C ALA A 133 -12.81 16.73 -11.64
N HIS A 134 -13.00 17.36 -12.79
CA HIS A 134 -13.62 16.74 -13.95
C HIS A 134 -12.87 15.48 -14.40
N THR A 135 -11.56 15.58 -14.63
CA THR A 135 -10.71 14.44 -15.04
C THR A 135 -10.72 13.31 -14.00
N TRP A 136 -10.68 13.68 -12.72
CA TRP A 136 -10.73 12.71 -11.63
C TRP A 136 -12.08 11.99 -11.58
N LEU A 137 -13.21 12.72 -11.60
CA LEU A 137 -14.57 12.15 -11.59
C LEU A 137 -14.83 11.26 -12.80
N GLN A 138 -14.30 11.60 -13.96
CA GLN A 138 -14.39 10.77 -15.17
C GLN A 138 -13.70 9.40 -14.98
N SER A 139 -12.56 9.38 -14.27
CA SER A 139 -11.75 8.18 -14.07
C SER A 139 -12.19 7.38 -12.83
N ALA A 140 -12.82 8.03 -11.86
CA ALA A 140 -13.13 7.45 -10.55
C ALA A 140 -14.29 6.45 -10.59
N ASP A 141 -15.16 6.48 -11.62
CA ASP A 141 -16.36 5.62 -11.71
C ASP A 141 -17.08 5.50 -10.35
N ILE A 142 -17.45 6.66 -9.80
CA ILE A 142 -18.03 6.74 -8.45
C ILE A 142 -19.39 6.07 -8.45
N GLN A 143 -19.63 5.23 -7.46
CA GLN A 143 -20.84 4.44 -7.29
C GLN A 143 -21.40 4.57 -5.88
N GLY A 144 -22.68 4.21 -5.71
CA GLY A 144 -23.34 4.14 -4.42
C GLY A 144 -24.54 5.05 -4.30
N ARG A 145 -25.11 5.09 -3.09
CA ARG A 145 -26.32 5.84 -2.78
C ARG A 145 -26.25 6.48 -1.39
N PHE A 146 -26.64 7.73 -1.30
CA PHE A 146 -26.95 8.38 -0.02
C PHE A 146 -28.44 8.23 0.30
N THR A 147 -28.76 7.95 1.54
CA THR A 147 -30.15 7.77 2.02
C THR A 147 -30.37 8.50 3.32
N THR A 148 -31.64 8.77 3.63
CA THR A 148 -32.04 9.44 4.89
C THR A 148 -31.29 10.74 5.10
N ILE A 149 -31.14 11.51 4.04
CA ILE A 149 -30.38 12.75 4.05
C ILE A 149 -31.18 13.82 4.77
N LYS A 150 -30.55 14.50 5.71
CA LYS A 150 -31.09 15.69 6.40
C LYS A 150 -30.07 16.81 6.32
N ALA A 151 -30.49 17.96 5.85
CA ALA A 151 -29.65 19.14 5.78
C ALA A 151 -30.41 20.35 6.34
N HIS A 152 -29.72 21.29 6.93
CA HIS A 152 -30.27 22.56 7.36
C HIS A 152 -29.20 23.64 7.32
N GLY A 153 -29.63 24.89 7.31
CA GLY A 153 -28.71 26.00 7.30
C GLY A 153 -29.42 27.34 7.44
N ASP A 154 -28.59 28.39 7.44
CA ASP A 154 -29.01 29.78 7.48
C ASP A 154 -28.25 30.56 6.38
N ILE A 155 -28.99 31.13 5.44
CA ILE A 155 -28.43 31.84 4.30
C ILE A 155 -27.68 33.13 4.73
N HIS A 156 -28.17 33.79 5.78
CA HIS A 156 -27.57 35.05 6.28
C HIS A 156 -26.27 34.76 7.02
N ARG A 157 -26.21 33.69 7.78
CA ARG A 157 -25.01 33.26 8.51
C ARG A 157 -24.06 32.43 7.64
N LYS A 158 -24.45 32.05 6.42
CA LYS A 158 -23.70 31.22 5.48
C LYS A 158 -23.25 29.91 6.10
N ASN A 159 -24.04 29.35 7.01
CA ASN A 159 -23.76 28.04 7.62
C ASN A 159 -24.73 26.98 7.11
N TRP A 160 -24.24 25.74 7.11
CA TRP A 160 -25.03 24.59 6.75
C TRP A 160 -24.50 23.34 7.48
N SER A 161 -25.38 22.38 7.66
CA SER A 161 -25.03 21.05 8.15
C SER A 161 -25.82 20.00 7.38
N VAL A 162 -25.17 18.87 7.10
CA VAL A 162 -25.78 17.73 6.42
C VAL A 162 -25.44 16.44 7.13
N SER A 163 -26.38 15.52 7.18
CA SER A 163 -26.16 14.16 7.69
C SER A 163 -26.96 13.15 6.89
N GLY A 164 -26.52 11.89 6.91
CA GLY A 164 -27.19 10.82 6.18
C GLY A 164 -26.50 9.49 6.33
N LYS A 165 -27.01 8.52 5.59
CA LYS A 165 -26.41 7.20 5.44
C LYS A 165 -25.84 7.07 4.03
N ALA A 166 -24.71 6.41 3.91
CA ALA A 166 -24.11 6.01 2.65
C ALA A 166 -24.19 4.49 2.51
N MET A 167 -24.50 4.02 1.32
CA MET A 167 -24.65 2.59 1.01
C MET A 167 -23.97 2.27 -0.32
N GLY A 168 -23.14 1.23 -0.32
CA GLY A 168 -22.50 0.73 -1.52
C GLY A 168 -21.57 1.74 -2.21
N LEU A 169 -20.98 2.70 -1.45
CA LEU A 169 -20.03 3.64 -2.03
C LEU A 169 -18.85 2.91 -2.62
N GLY A 170 -18.44 3.36 -3.80
CA GLY A 170 -17.28 2.81 -4.49
C GLY A 170 -16.63 3.81 -5.41
N MET A 171 -15.36 3.60 -5.68
CA MET A 171 -14.61 4.26 -6.74
C MET A 171 -13.58 3.30 -7.34
N ALA A 172 -13.29 3.47 -8.60
CA ALA A 172 -12.26 2.71 -9.29
C ALA A 172 -10.85 3.08 -8.80
N ALA A 173 -9.91 2.16 -8.92
CA ALA A 173 -8.49 2.46 -8.75
C ALA A 173 -8.01 3.37 -9.89
N ILE A 174 -7.31 4.46 -9.57
CA ILE A 174 -6.82 5.42 -10.55
C ILE A 174 -5.29 5.48 -10.53
N GLY A 175 -4.66 5.14 -11.63
CA GLY A 175 -3.21 5.16 -11.73
C GLY A 175 -2.53 4.19 -10.74
N LYS A 176 -1.85 4.72 -9.74
CA LYS A 176 -1.21 3.97 -8.64
C LYS A 176 -2.05 4.01 -7.35
N SER A 177 -3.13 4.77 -7.31
CA SER A 177 -3.99 4.90 -6.13
C SER A 177 -5.00 3.76 -6.04
N PRO A 178 -5.32 3.28 -4.83
CA PRO A 178 -6.34 2.26 -4.65
C PRO A 178 -7.74 2.80 -4.93
N GLY A 179 -8.66 1.92 -5.26
CA GLY A 179 -10.09 2.12 -5.25
C GLY A 179 -10.76 1.28 -4.16
N PHE A 180 -12.06 1.42 -4.04
CA PHE A 180 -12.85 0.64 -3.11
C PHE A 180 -14.26 0.41 -3.66
N LYS A 181 -14.96 -0.61 -3.14
CA LYS A 181 -16.38 -0.89 -3.42
C LYS A 181 -17.12 -1.26 -2.14
N GLN A 182 -18.44 -1.10 -2.18
CA GLN A 182 -19.38 -1.55 -1.13
C GLN A 182 -19.13 -0.93 0.25
N VAL A 183 -18.57 0.27 0.30
CA VAL A 183 -18.43 1.01 1.56
C VAL A 183 -19.79 1.53 2.01
N ALA A 184 -20.16 1.29 3.27
CA ALA A 184 -21.35 1.81 3.88
C ALA A 184 -21.05 2.46 5.24
N GLY A 185 -21.87 3.42 5.65
CA GLY A 185 -21.68 4.14 6.89
C GLY A 185 -22.65 5.28 7.10
N VAL A 186 -22.39 6.06 8.12
CA VAL A 186 -23.12 7.29 8.42
C VAL A 186 -22.19 8.48 8.34
N PHE A 187 -22.67 9.58 7.81
CA PHE A 187 -21.88 10.79 7.70
C PHE A 187 -22.59 11.98 8.33
N LYS A 188 -21.77 12.94 8.78
CA LYS A 188 -22.16 14.29 9.15
C LYS A 188 -21.13 15.24 8.61
N ALA A 189 -21.56 16.36 8.06
CA ALA A 189 -20.65 17.38 7.55
C ALA A 189 -21.27 18.76 7.68
N ASP A 190 -20.41 19.78 7.72
CA ASP A 190 -20.74 21.19 7.65
C ASP A 190 -19.70 21.93 6.77
N GLN A 191 -19.74 23.27 6.76
CA GLN A 191 -18.83 24.10 5.99
C GLN A 191 -17.35 23.99 6.45
N SER A 192 -17.08 23.48 7.66
CA SER A 192 -15.75 23.34 8.24
C SER A 192 -15.13 21.96 8.02
N GLY A 193 -15.97 20.94 7.82
CA GLY A 193 -15.52 19.57 7.65
C GLY A 193 -16.61 18.54 7.89
N GLY A 194 -16.21 17.32 8.28
CA GLY A 194 -17.17 16.28 8.56
C GLY A 194 -16.55 14.98 9.07
N THR A 195 -17.41 14.01 9.29
CA THR A 195 -17.06 12.66 9.73
C THR A 195 -17.81 11.63 8.91
N PHE A 196 -17.16 10.51 8.66
CA PHE A 196 -17.77 9.31 8.10
C PHE A 196 -17.44 8.12 8.99
N LYS A 197 -18.45 7.54 9.63
CA LYS A 197 -18.29 6.36 10.47
C LYS A 197 -18.72 5.12 9.69
N PHE A 198 -17.80 4.18 9.50
CA PHE A 198 -18.08 2.91 8.83
C PHE A 198 -19.12 2.11 9.59
N LYS A 199 -20.04 1.48 8.90
CA LYS A 199 -21.08 0.61 9.48
C LYS A 199 -21.49 -0.46 8.47
N GLU A 200 -21.67 -1.68 9.00
CA GLU A 200 -22.36 -2.80 8.33
C GLU A 200 -22.03 -2.95 6.84
N SER A 201 -20.74 -2.96 6.50
CA SER A 201 -20.33 -3.14 5.14
C SER A 201 -19.22 -4.16 5.03
N GLU A 202 -19.18 -4.85 3.90
CA GLU A 202 -18.09 -5.69 3.49
C GLU A 202 -17.39 -5.02 2.30
N PRO A 203 -16.64 -3.94 2.57
CA PRO A 203 -15.96 -3.20 1.52
C PRO A 203 -14.92 -4.08 0.85
N GLN A 204 -14.62 -3.76 -0.41
CA GLN A 204 -13.52 -4.35 -1.15
C GLN A 204 -12.47 -3.29 -1.42
N LEU A 205 -11.23 -3.54 -1.02
CA LEU A 205 -10.09 -2.75 -1.44
C LEU A 205 -9.68 -3.20 -2.86
N ILE A 206 -9.62 -2.24 -3.78
CA ILE A 206 -9.29 -2.48 -5.18
C ILE A 206 -7.93 -1.86 -5.49
N TRP A 207 -6.89 -2.68 -5.52
CA TRP A 207 -5.54 -2.19 -5.83
C TRP A 207 -4.79 -3.18 -6.75
N PRO A 208 -5.25 -3.33 -8.00
CA PRO A 208 -4.74 -4.37 -8.89
C PRO A 208 -3.23 -4.24 -9.18
N LYS A 209 -2.71 -3.02 -9.28
CA LYS A 209 -1.26 -2.80 -9.49
C LYS A 209 -0.41 -3.25 -8.32
N SER A 210 -0.94 -3.26 -7.10
CA SER A 210 -0.23 -3.72 -5.90
C SER A 210 -0.46 -5.20 -5.63
N PHE A 211 -1.72 -5.61 -5.53
CA PHE A 211 -2.05 -6.94 -5.04
C PHE A 211 -2.53 -7.90 -6.13
N GLY A 212 -2.77 -7.41 -7.35
CA GLY A 212 -3.25 -8.22 -8.48
C GLY A 212 -4.72 -8.68 -8.36
N ARG A 213 -5.42 -8.30 -7.30
CA ARG A 213 -6.79 -8.72 -7.00
C ARG A 213 -7.51 -7.74 -6.08
N ASN A 214 -8.83 -7.89 -5.96
CA ASN A 214 -9.61 -7.20 -4.96
C ASN A 214 -9.50 -7.93 -3.62
N ILE A 215 -9.46 -7.19 -2.52
CA ILE A 215 -9.34 -7.73 -1.17
C ILE A 215 -10.66 -7.44 -0.43
N PRO A 216 -11.47 -8.50 -0.14
CA PRO A 216 -12.60 -8.36 0.76
C PRO A 216 -12.11 -7.87 2.12
N SER A 217 -12.78 -6.87 2.66
CA SER A 217 -12.30 -6.16 3.85
C SER A 217 -13.44 -5.93 4.84
N LYS A 218 -13.07 -5.78 6.12
CA LYS A 218 -13.94 -5.22 7.17
C LYS A 218 -13.24 -4.01 7.74
N ILE A 219 -13.97 -2.92 7.92
CA ILE A 219 -13.44 -1.67 8.42
C ILE A 219 -14.29 -1.20 9.58
N ASP A 220 -13.67 -0.97 10.73
CA ASP A 220 -14.26 -0.34 11.91
C ASP A 220 -13.54 0.98 12.18
N GLY A 221 -14.30 2.00 12.57
CA GLY A 221 -13.74 3.31 12.89
C GLY A 221 -14.43 4.43 12.14
N ALA A 222 -13.74 5.56 12.07
CA ALA A 222 -14.23 6.75 11.39
C ALA A 222 -13.12 7.46 10.64
N VAL A 223 -13.50 8.16 9.57
CA VAL A 223 -12.67 9.12 8.86
C VAL A 223 -13.25 10.50 9.13
N LEU A 224 -12.37 11.44 9.45
CA LEU A 224 -12.68 12.85 9.67
C LEU A 224 -12.01 13.65 8.56
N TRP A 225 -12.62 14.76 8.19
CA TRP A 225 -11.99 15.75 7.32
C TRP A 225 -12.36 17.14 7.77
N TRP A 226 -11.43 18.07 7.61
CA TRP A 226 -11.65 19.47 7.94
C TRP A 226 -10.77 20.39 7.11
N LYS A 227 -11.18 21.64 7.06
CA LYS A 227 -10.41 22.71 6.43
C LYS A 227 -9.48 23.35 7.47
N SER A 228 -8.19 23.41 7.18
CA SER A 228 -7.17 24.06 8.00
C SER A 228 -6.46 25.12 7.16
N SER A 229 -6.81 26.39 7.35
CA SER A 229 -6.35 27.49 6.49
C SER A 229 -6.65 27.24 5.00
N ALA A 230 -5.63 27.08 4.17
CA ALA A 230 -5.80 26.76 2.75
C ALA A 230 -5.93 25.25 2.48
N ASP A 231 -5.57 24.40 3.44
CA ASP A 231 -5.44 22.95 3.29
C ASP A 231 -6.73 22.21 3.64
N TRP A 232 -6.92 21.06 2.99
CA TRP A 232 -7.85 20.05 3.46
C TRP A 232 -7.09 18.94 4.17
N VAL A 233 -7.53 18.59 5.37
CA VAL A 233 -7.00 17.49 6.16
C VAL A 233 -8.02 16.35 6.19
N VAL A 234 -7.55 15.12 5.98
CA VAL A 234 -8.32 13.89 6.16
C VAL A 234 -7.58 13.01 7.15
N ALA A 235 -8.24 12.61 8.21
CA ALA A 235 -7.62 11.79 9.27
C ALA A 235 -8.51 10.60 9.64
N ALA A 236 -7.87 9.58 10.17
CA ALA A 236 -8.52 8.47 10.85
C ALA A 236 -7.69 8.10 12.08
N GLU A 237 -8.35 7.87 13.20
CA GLU A 237 -7.77 7.40 14.45
C GLU A 237 -8.42 6.07 14.83
N ASP A 238 -7.62 5.13 15.33
CA ASP A 238 -8.07 3.77 15.70
C ASP A 238 -8.86 3.06 14.58
N LEU A 239 -8.48 3.29 13.31
CA LEU A 239 -9.12 2.63 12.20
C LEU A 239 -8.67 1.18 12.13
N ARG A 240 -9.57 0.25 12.39
CA ARG A 240 -9.29 -1.19 12.25
C ARG A 240 -9.66 -1.68 10.87
N TRP A 241 -8.68 -2.24 10.19
CA TRP A 241 -8.88 -2.90 8.91
C TRP A 241 -8.58 -4.38 9.03
N ARG A 242 -9.43 -5.22 8.47
CA ARG A 242 -9.24 -6.67 8.38
C ARG A 242 -9.55 -7.13 6.97
N GLY A 243 -8.69 -7.93 6.40
CA GLY A 243 -8.93 -8.50 5.07
C GLY A 243 -7.93 -9.59 4.72
N ASP A 244 -8.43 -10.68 4.16
CA ASP A 244 -7.62 -11.76 3.59
C ASP A 244 -6.55 -12.34 4.53
N GLY A 245 -6.90 -12.49 5.80
CA GLY A 245 -6.01 -13.03 6.84
C GLY A 245 -5.09 -12.02 7.50
N MET A 246 -5.15 -10.73 7.11
CA MET A 246 -4.41 -9.65 7.73
C MET A 246 -5.35 -8.76 8.56
N GLN A 247 -4.85 -8.29 9.70
CA GLN A 247 -5.52 -7.29 10.53
C GLN A 247 -4.52 -6.21 10.89
N THR A 248 -4.97 -4.95 10.84
CA THR A 248 -4.14 -3.79 11.20
C THR A 248 -4.98 -2.71 11.86
N ASP A 249 -4.39 -2.06 12.84
CA ASP A 249 -4.87 -0.82 13.45
C ASP A 249 -4.08 0.34 12.82
N ILE A 250 -4.77 1.37 12.37
CA ILE A 250 -4.21 2.44 11.54
C ILE A 250 -4.60 3.79 12.10
N ASP A 251 -3.62 4.62 12.37
CA ASP A 251 -3.77 6.06 12.56
C ASP A 251 -3.19 6.77 11.34
N MET A 252 -3.94 7.68 10.74
CA MET A 252 -3.49 8.37 9.54
C MET A 252 -3.97 9.80 9.46
N GLN A 253 -3.16 10.63 8.83
CA GLN A 253 -3.51 11.99 8.43
C GLN A 253 -2.94 12.27 7.03
N LEU A 254 -3.78 12.78 6.17
CA LEU A 254 -3.43 13.29 4.84
C LEU A 254 -3.75 14.78 4.80
N GLN A 255 -2.77 15.59 4.41
CA GLN A 255 -2.95 17.04 4.24
C GLN A 255 -2.74 17.42 2.79
N PHE A 256 -3.78 17.96 2.17
CA PHE A 256 -3.83 18.33 0.77
C PHE A 256 -3.68 19.85 0.63
N HIS A 257 -2.56 20.30 0.10
CA HIS A 257 -2.35 21.70 -0.22
C HIS A 257 -2.75 21.98 -1.68
N PRO A 258 -3.45 23.08 -2.00
CA PRO A 258 -3.93 23.36 -3.36
C PRO A 258 -2.82 23.39 -4.42
N ASP A 259 -1.65 23.92 -4.05
CA ASP A 259 -0.51 24.11 -4.96
C ASP A 259 0.45 22.92 -5.04
N LYS A 260 0.23 21.87 -4.22
CA LYS A 260 1.09 20.68 -4.22
C LYS A 260 0.43 19.52 -4.98
N PRO A 261 1.17 18.80 -5.82
CA PRO A 261 0.64 17.68 -6.58
C PRO A 261 0.41 16.42 -5.71
N LYS A 262 1.11 16.30 -4.59
CA LYS A 262 0.97 15.18 -3.65
C LYS A 262 0.72 15.70 -2.23
N PRO A 263 -0.03 14.94 -1.42
CA PRO A 263 -0.28 15.32 -0.04
C PRO A 263 0.93 15.06 0.86
N MET A 264 0.95 15.75 2.01
CA MET A 264 1.71 15.32 3.16
C MET A 264 0.96 14.15 3.82
N LEU A 265 1.68 13.08 4.14
CA LEU A 265 1.14 11.87 4.77
C LEU A 265 1.80 11.68 6.14
N ILE A 266 0.98 11.40 7.15
CA ILE A 266 1.40 10.81 8.42
C ILE A 266 0.56 9.55 8.57
N VAL A 267 1.20 8.39 8.74
CA VAL A 267 0.53 7.13 9.01
C VAL A 267 1.35 6.31 9.98
N ALA A 268 0.68 5.76 10.97
CA ALA A 268 1.19 4.72 11.85
C ALA A 268 0.24 3.53 11.76
N ALA A 269 0.80 2.34 11.54
CA ALA A 269 0.01 1.12 11.48
C ALA A 269 0.69 0.01 12.27
N LYS A 270 -0.13 -0.72 13.04
CA LYS A 270 0.29 -1.91 13.78
C LYS A 270 -0.47 -3.11 13.22
N LEU A 271 0.27 -4.17 12.88
CA LEU A 271 -0.29 -5.38 12.29
C LEU A 271 -0.36 -6.48 13.36
N ALA A 272 -1.50 -7.14 13.45
CA ALA A 272 -1.63 -8.35 14.25
C ALA A 272 -0.82 -9.50 13.62
N PRO A 273 -0.47 -10.56 14.37
CA PRO A 273 0.27 -11.70 13.83
C PRO A 273 -0.39 -12.32 12.60
N PHE A 274 0.41 -12.67 11.59
CA PHE A 274 -0.06 -13.30 10.34
C PHE A 274 0.99 -14.27 9.77
N GLY A 275 0.51 -15.31 9.09
CA GLY A 275 1.36 -16.29 8.44
C GLY A 275 2.04 -15.81 7.16
N PHE A 276 3.09 -16.50 6.72
CA PHE A 276 3.82 -16.16 5.48
C PHE A 276 2.94 -16.23 4.24
N ASP A 277 1.96 -17.14 4.18
CA ASP A 277 1.01 -17.21 3.07
C ASP A 277 0.16 -15.95 2.96
N THR A 278 -0.16 -15.32 4.09
CA THR A 278 -0.81 -14.01 4.13
C THR A 278 0.15 -12.92 3.66
N ALA A 279 1.40 -12.88 4.18
CA ALA A 279 2.40 -11.90 3.76
C ALA A 279 2.59 -11.85 2.25
N LYS A 280 2.71 -13.04 1.60
CA LYS A 280 2.91 -13.17 0.14
C LYS A 280 1.77 -12.56 -0.69
N ARG A 281 0.57 -12.44 -0.12
CA ARG A 281 -0.59 -11.82 -0.78
C ARG A 281 -0.56 -10.29 -0.75
N PHE A 282 0.25 -9.69 0.13
CA PHE A 282 0.30 -8.24 0.36
C PHE A 282 1.58 -7.56 -0.14
N TRP A 283 2.38 -8.22 -1.00
CA TRP A 283 3.51 -7.56 -1.64
C TRP A 283 3.06 -6.36 -2.49
N LEU A 284 3.68 -5.22 -2.26
CA LEU A 284 3.43 -3.99 -3.02
C LEU A 284 4.12 -4.07 -4.40
N ARG A 285 3.55 -4.85 -5.32
CA ARG A 285 4.15 -5.18 -6.64
C ARG A 285 4.48 -3.97 -7.51
N HIS A 286 3.79 -2.84 -7.30
CA HIS A 286 4.06 -1.61 -8.05
C HIS A 286 5.28 -0.82 -7.54
N ILE A 287 5.83 -1.19 -6.37
CA ILE A 287 6.99 -0.57 -5.73
C ILE A 287 8.15 -1.55 -5.66
N MET A 288 7.88 -2.81 -5.29
CA MET A 288 8.92 -3.82 -5.08
C MET A 288 9.45 -4.38 -6.39
N PRO A 289 10.78 -4.53 -6.55
CA PRO A 289 11.36 -5.21 -7.71
C PRO A 289 10.84 -6.65 -7.84
N PRO A 290 10.53 -7.14 -9.05
CA PRO A 290 10.06 -8.52 -9.25
C PRO A 290 11.03 -9.59 -8.75
N SER A 291 12.34 -9.33 -8.80
CA SER A 291 13.38 -10.21 -8.25
C SER A 291 13.26 -10.36 -6.73
N SER A 292 13.01 -9.25 -6.03
CA SER A 292 12.81 -9.26 -4.56
C SER A 292 11.55 -10.03 -4.18
N ILE A 293 10.46 -9.86 -4.93
CA ILE A 293 9.22 -10.62 -4.69
C ILE A 293 9.46 -12.12 -4.88
N ARG A 294 10.08 -12.53 -5.98
CA ARG A 294 10.40 -13.95 -6.23
C ARG A 294 11.30 -14.55 -5.14
N TRP A 295 12.28 -13.77 -4.68
CA TRP A 295 13.14 -14.20 -3.60
C TRP A 295 12.38 -14.39 -2.29
N LEU A 296 11.54 -13.40 -1.89
CA LEU A 296 10.72 -13.51 -0.68
C LEU A 296 9.72 -14.66 -0.74
N ASP A 297 9.09 -14.89 -1.91
CA ASP A 297 8.16 -16.00 -2.11
C ASP A 297 8.84 -17.37 -1.94
N MET A 298 10.09 -17.47 -2.36
CA MET A 298 10.92 -18.66 -2.17
C MET A 298 11.42 -18.76 -0.72
N ALA A 299 11.90 -17.65 -0.15
CA ALA A 299 12.59 -17.65 1.14
C ALA A 299 11.65 -17.93 2.32
N LEU A 300 10.44 -17.40 2.30
CA LEU A 300 9.45 -17.55 3.37
C LEU A 300 8.66 -18.86 3.16
N GLU A 301 9.24 -20.02 3.45
CA GLU A 301 8.56 -21.32 3.24
C GLU A 301 7.47 -21.57 4.28
N LYS A 302 7.79 -21.50 5.57
CA LYS A 302 6.87 -21.76 6.67
C LYS A 302 7.19 -20.92 7.88
N GLY A 303 6.15 -20.25 8.44
CA GLY A 303 6.33 -19.39 9.60
C GLY A 303 5.30 -18.25 9.65
N GLN A 304 5.58 -17.27 10.50
CA GLN A 304 4.72 -16.13 10.73
C GLN A 304 5.50 -14.86 11.07
N VAL A 305 4.87 -13.72 10.81
CA VAL A 305 5.23 -12.43 11.40
C VAL A 305 4.43 -12.29 12.70
N ARG A 306 5.09 -12.11 13.82
CA ARG A 306 4.46 -12.04 15.15
C ARG A 306 4.06 -10.64 15.55
N ASP A 307 4.86 -9.67 15.17
CA ASP A 307 4.60 -8.26 15.39
C ASP A 307 5.15 -7.49 14.18
N ALA A 308 4.41 -6.52 13.72
CA ALA A 308 4.90 -5.61 12.69
C ALA A 308 4.27 -4.24 12.86
N SER A 309 5.04 -3.21 12.55
CA SER A 309 4.59 -1.83 12.57
C SER A 309 5.21 -1.04 11.43
N ILE A 310 4.48 -0.01 10.99
CA ILE A 310 4.91 0.89 9.92
C ILE A 310 4.63 2.32 10.35
N VAL A 311 5.58 3.20 10.15
CA VAL A 311 5.43 4.65 10.31
C VAL A 311 5.94 5.34 9.06
N ILE A 312 5.09 6.17 8.46
CA ILE A 312 5.46 7.06 7.36
C ILE A 312 5.05 8.47 7.75
N ALA A 313 5.95 9.43 7.66
CA ALA A 313 5.66 10.83 7.94
C ALA A 313 6.45 11.73 7.00
N GLY A 314 5.79 12.52 6.17
CA GLY A 314 6.44 13.46 5.27
C GLY A 314 5.66 13.76 4.00
N ASP A 315 6.21 14.66 3.20
CA ASP A 315 5.68 15.01 1.89
C ASP A 315 5.97 13.89 0.89
N LEU A 316 4.93 13.30 0.31
CA LEU A 316 5.06 12.17 -0.63
C LEU A 316 5.78 12.52 -1.95
N GLU A 317 6.09 13.80 -2.20
CA GLU A 317 6.97 14.18 -3.30
C GLU A 317 8.41 13.70 -3.07
N HIS A 318 8.85 13.65 -1.80
CA HIS A 318 10.18 13.26 -1.39
C HIS A 318 10.32 11.77 -1.04
N TRP A 319 9.30 10.95 -1.35
CA TRP A 319 9.37 9.51 -1.11
C TRP A 319 10.52 8.86 -1.91
N PRO A 320 11.38 8.01 -1.31
CA PRO A 320 11.34 7.40 0.03
C PRO A 320 12.10 8.17 1.12
N PHE A 321 12.15 9.49 1.10
CA PHE A 321 12.76 10.37 2.11
C PHE A 321 14.27 10.20 2.27
N SER A 322 14.98 9.95 1.19
CA SER A 322 16.43 9.73 1.18
C SER A 322 17.24 10.96 1.64
N ASP A 323 16.67 12.14 1.51
CA ASP A 323 17.19 13.45 1.87
C ASP A 323 16.83 13.91 3.29
N LYS A 324 16.27 13.02 4.11
CA LYS A 324 15.78 13.28 5.47
C LYS A 324 14.60 14.27 5.58
N ASN A 325 13.91 14.56 4.48
CA ASN A 325 12.71 15.40 4.46
C ASN A 325 11.42 14.66 4.85
N GLY A 326 11.55 13.56 5.58
CA GLY A 326 10.47 12.73 6.08
C GLY A 326 11.02 11.48 6.75
N ARG A 327 10.12 10.63 7.20
CA ARG A 327 10.46 9.39 7.89
C ARG A 327 9.72 8.22 7.26
N PHE A 328 10.46 7.17 6.94
CA PHE A 328 9.94 5.83 6.72
C PHE A 328 10.60 4.90 7.72
N SER A 329 9.81 4.20 8.51
CA SER A 329 10.27 3.18 9.45
C SER A 329 9.29 2.03 9.43
N ALA A 330 9.80 0.81 9.32
CA ALA A 330 8.98 -0.38 9.50
C ALA A 330 9.76 -1.42 10.29
N HIS A 331 9.06 -2.15 11.14
CA HIS A 331 9.61 -3.21 11.98
C HIS A 331 8.82 -4.49 11.76
N ALA A 332 9.51 -5.65 11.83
CA ALA A 332 8.87 -6.95 11.82
C ALA A 332 9.65 -7.97 12.66
N ASP A 333 8.96 -8.59 13.62
CA ASP A 333 9.42 -9.77 14.34
C ASP A 333 8.93 -11.02 13.61
N ILE A 334 9.87 -11.84 13.16
CA ILE A 334 9.62 -12.99 12.29
C ILE A 334 10.00 -14.29 13.00
N GLN A 335 9.09 -15.25 13.01
CA GLN A 335 9.36 -16.62 13.38
C GLN A 335 9.20 -17.52 12.16
N ALA A 336 10.30 -18.00 11.62
CA ALA A 336 10.31 -18.92 10.50
C ALA A 336 10.62 -20.35 10.97
N GLU A 337 9.70 -21.27 10.77
CA GLU A 337 9.99 -22.70 10.95
C GLU A 337 10.96 -23.19 9.88
N ARG A 338 10.80 -22.65 8.64
CA ARG A 338 11.70 -22.90 7.50
C ARG A 338 11.90 -21.62 6.71
N PHE A 339 13.17 -21.29 6.52
CA PHE A 339 13.60 -20.12 5.76
C PHE A 339 14.67 -20.51 4.73
N LYS A 340 14.35 -20.34 3.45
CA LYS A 340 15.23 -20.73 2.33
C LYS A 340 15.87 -19.50 1.68
N PHE A 341 17.07 -19.16 2.08
CA PHE A 341 17.74 -17.94 1.62
C PHE A 341 18.30 -18.04 0.18
N ALA A 342 18.51 -19.24 -0.35
CA ALA A 342 18.93 -19.48 -1.74
C ALA A 342 18.42 -20.83 -2.24
N ALA A 343 18.18 -20.94 -3.55
CA ALA A 343 17.52 -22.10 -4.17
C ALA A 343 18.30 -23.41 -3.96
N ASP A 344 19.63 -23.36 -4.10
CA ASP A 344 20.52 -24.54 -4.04
C ASP A 344 21.04 -24.84 -2.63
N TRP A 345 20.63 -24.05 -1.62
CA TRP A 345 21.04 -24.24 -0.24
C TRP A 345 19.93 -24.91 0.56
N PRO A 346 20.24 -25.79 1.53
CA PRO A 346 19.26 -26.24 2.51
C PRO A 346 18.57 -25.07 3.21
N ALA A 347 17.35 -25.26 3.65
CA ALA A 347 16.65 -24.25 4.42
C ALA A 347 17.25 -24.11 5.82
N ALA A 348 17.29 -22.90 6.36
CA ALA A 348 17.47 -22.67 7.79
C ALA A 348 16.16 -22.97 8.52
N GLU A 349 16.24 -23.44 9.74
CA GLU A 349 15.11 -23.86 10.56
C GLU A 349 15.05 -23.05 11.85
N GLN A 350 13.86 -22.98 12.45
CA GLN A 350 13.63 -22.32 13.73
C GLN A 350 14.23 -20.91 13.83
N ALA A 351 14.13 -20.14 12.75
CA ALA A 351 14.68 -18.79 12.71
C ALA A 351 13.80 -17.82 13.48
N THR A 352 14.44 -16.99 14.32
CA THR A 352 13.83 -15.85 14.99
C THR A 352 14.57 -14.61 14.52
N LEU A 353 13.93 -13.77 13.70
CA LEU A 353 14.56 -12.65 13.05
C LEU A 353 13.83 -11.34 13.39
N LYS A 354 14.58 -10.26 13.49
CA LYS A 354 14.07 -8.90 13.56
C LYS A 354 14.52 -8.13 12.33
N ALA A 355 13.57 -7.62 11.59
CA ALA A 355 13.80 -6.82 10.40
C ALA A 355 13.39 -5.37 10.65
N ASP A 356 14.33 -4.45 10.54
CA ASP A 356 14.14 -3.02 10.72
C ASP A 356 14.42 -2.29 9.41
N PHE A 357 13.41 -1.62 8.88
CA PHE A 357 13.52 -0.72 7.76
C PHE A 357 13.63 0.72 8.28
N ASN A 358 14.60 1.46 7.82
CA ASN A 358 14.79 2.85 8.25
C ASN A 358 15.24 3.70 7.05
N GLY A 359 14.35 4.56 6.60
CA GLY A 359 14.57 5.37 5.40
C GLY A 359 14.87 4.50 4.17
N PRO A 360 16.01 4.70 3.51
CA PRO A 360 16.31 4.06 2.24
C PRO A 360 16.86 2.63 2.33
N GLY A 361 16.99 2.04 3.53
CA GLY A 361 17.61 0.73 3.72
C GLY A 361 16.90 -0.15 4.74
N PHE A 362 17.50 -1.32 5.03
CA PHE A 362 17.01 -2.23 6.07
C PHE A 362 18.15 -2.98 6.74
N THR A 363 17.90 -3.44 7.96
CA THR A 363 18.77 -4.33 8.74
C THR A 363 17.97 -5.50 9.27
N VAL A 364 18.57 -6.69 9.26
CA VAL A 364 18.02 -7.91 9.86
C VAL A 364 19.05 -8.48 10.83
N ILE A 365 18.58 -8.89 12.01
CA ILE A 365 19.35 -9.61 13.03
C ILE A 365 18.55 -10.82 13.51
N GLY A 366 19.21 -11.80 14.13
CA GLY A 366 18.51 -12.90 14.79
C GLY A 366 19.30 -14.19 14.85
N ASP A 367 18.61 -15.25 15.18
CA ASP A 367 19.16 -16.59 15.32
C ASP A 367 18.40 -17.59 14.46
N ALA A 368 19.07 -18.68 14.05
CA ALA A 368 18.48 -19.77 13.32
C ALA A 368 19.24 -21.09 13.59
N GLN A 369 18.64 -22.21 13.23
CA GLN A 369 19.30 -23.49 13.12
C GLN A 369 19.61 -23.79 11.65
N TYR A 370 20.82 -24.25 11.37
CA TYR A 370 21.21 -24.63 10.02
C TYR A 370 22.02 -25.91 10.02
N MET A 371 21.43 -27.00 9.53
CA MET A 371 22.05 -28.32 9.49
C MET A 371 22.64 -28.74 10.85
N GLY A 372 21.89 -28.53 11.95
CA GLY A 372 22.29 -28.83 13.31
C GLY A 372 23.21 -27.81 13.99
N ASN A 373 23.60 -26.75 13.30
CA ASN A 373 24.40 -25.64 13.86
C ASN A 373 23.55 -24.46 14.24
N LYS A 374 23.78 -23.85 15.41
CA LYS A 374 23.19 -22.58 15.77
C LYS A 374 23.91 -21.48 15.01
N LEU A 375 23.15 -20.67 14.27
CA LEU A 375 23.65 -19.49 13.58
C LEU A 375 23.10 -18.23 14.25
N THR A 376 23.94 -17.22 14.41
CA THR A 376 23.55 -15.86 14.77
C THR A 376 23.78 -14.95 13.60
N LEU A 377 22.71 -14.36 13.08
CA LEU A 377 22.75 -13.32 12.06
C LEU A 377 23.06 -11.99 12.75
N LYS A 378 24.26 -11.51 12.58
CA LYS A 378 24.69 -10.16 12.99
C LYS A 378 24.04 -9.13 12.07
N PRO A 379 24.11 -7.81 12.35
CA PRO A 379 23.49 -6.80 11.50
C PRO A 379 23.80 -7.02 10.03
N SER A 380 22.77 -7.40 9.29
CA SER A 380 22.82 -7.76 7.87
C SER A 380 21.73 -7.00 7.13
N GLY A 381 21.94 -6.64 5.87
CA GLY A 381 20.93 -5.91 5.12
C GLY A 381 21.50 -4.99 4.06
N MET A 382 20.74 -3.99 3.70
CA MET A 382 21.09 -2.98 2.69
C MET A 382 21.07 -1.59 3.32
N ARG A 383 22.14 -0.83 3.13
CA ARG A 383 22.18 0.58 3.58
C ARG A 383 21.28 1.48 2.73
N SER A 384 21.08 1.12 1.47
CA SER A 384 20.23 1.90 0.56
C SER A 384 19.70 1.01 -0.56
N PHE A 385 18.39 1.07 -0.81
CA PHE A 385 17.76 0.39 -1.94
C PHE A 385 18.25 0.89 -3.31
N THR A 386 18.81 2.09 -3.37
CA THR A 386 19.38 2.64 -4.61
C THR A 386 20.77 2.10 -4.93
N LYS A 387 21.55 1.75 -3.90
CA LYS A 387 22.89 1.18 -4.07
C LYS A 387 22.89 -0.32 -4.32
N THR A 388 21.80 -1.01 -4.02
CA THR A 388 21.58 -2.45 -4.26
C THR A 388 22.75 -3.35 -3.82
N GLU A 389 23.31 -3.07 -2.64
CA GLU A 389 24.41 -3.81 -2.03
C GLU A 389 23.90 -4.49 -0.76
N LEU A 390 23.85 -5.84 -0.77
CA LEU A 390 23.44 -6.63 0.37
C LEU A 390 24.67 -7.14 1.11
N THR A 391 24.72 -6.90 2.42
CA THR A 391 25.71 -7.49 3.32
C THR A 391 25.03 -8.53 4.22
N VAL A 392 25.67 -9.68 4.43
CA VAL A 392 25.19 -10.74 5.33
C VAL A 392 26.35 -11.17 6.22
N ASN A 393 26.17 -11.05 7.54
CA ASN A 393 27.19 -11.34 8.54
C ASN A 393 26.66 -12.44 9.47
N ILE A 394 27.33 -13.56 9.52
CA ILE A 394 26.91 -14.75 10.28
C ILE A 394 28.01 -15.12 11.28
N ALA A 395 27.61 -15.49 12.49
CA ALA A 395 28.45 -16.14 13.46
C ALA A 395 27.85 -17.50 13.86
N SER A 396 28.71 -18.47 14.17
CA SER A 396 28.31 -19.78 14.68
C SER A 396 29.35 -20.28 15.66
N GLU A 397 28.92 -20.67 16.83
CA GLU A 397 29.70 -21.53 17.76
C GLU A 397 29.23 -22.96 17.58
N SER A 398 30.12 -23.86 17.19
CA SER A 398 29.78 -25.22 16.79
C SER A 398 30.90 -26.21 17.11
N SER A 399 30.77 -27.40 16.59
CA SER A 399 31.84 -28.38 16.57
C SER A 399 32.28 -28.67 15.13
N MET A 400 33.53 -29.11 14.97
CA MET A 400 34.04 -29.50 13.67
C MET A 400 33.19 -30.62 13.02
N GLN A 401 32.67 -31.58 13.82
CA GLN A 401 31.76 -32.63 13.34
C GLN A 401 30.48 -32.05 12.73
N ALA A 402 29.90 -31.04 13.38
CA ALA A 402 28.66 -30.44 12.92
C ALA A 402 28.85 -29.45 11.75
N LEU A 403 30.06 -28.88 11.60
CA LEU A 403 30.41 -27.97 10.50
C LEU A 403 30.67 -28.71 9.17
N LEU A 404 31.30 -29.90 9.23
CA LEU A 404 31.68 -30.66 8.04
C LEU A 404 30.50 -31.01 7.13
N PRO A 405 29.30 -31.40 7.62
CA PRO A 405 28.13 -31.61 6.78
C PRO A 405 27.71 -30.34 6.00
N VAL A 406 27.90 -29.13 6.55
CA VAL A 406 27.63 -27.89 5.85
C VAL A 406 28.54 -27.75 4.63
N LEU A 407 29.82 -28.07 4.76
CA LEU A 407 30.75 -28.03 3.65
C LEU A 407 30.42 -29.06 2.56
N ASN A 408 29.99 -30.26 2.96
CA ASN A 408 29.80 -31.39 2.07
C ASN A 408 28.44 -31.45 1.37
N ASN A 409 27.39 -30.85 1.99
CA ASN A 409 26.00 -30.92 1.50
C ASN A 409 25.45 -29.57 1.01
N THR A 410 26.31 -28.61 0.74
CA THR A 410 25.96 -27.32 0.16
C THR A 410 26.75 -27.07 -1.11
N PRO A 411 26.42 -26.06 -1.90
CA PRO A 411 27.21 -25.67 -3.08
C PRO A 411 28.68 -25.31 -2.80
N LEU A 412 29.07 -25.19 -1.52
CA LEU A 412 30.46 -25.02 -1.12
C LEU A 412 31.34 -26.17 -1.54
N LYS A 413 30.81 -27.40 -1.56
CA LYS A 413 31.52 -28.62 -2.00
C LYS A 413 32.19 -28.44 -3.36
N GLN A 414 31.47 -27.83 -4.34
CA GLN A 414 31.98 -27.62 -5.69
C GLN A 414 33.06 -26.53 -5.76
N ARG A 415 33.06 -25.60 -4.79
CA ARG A 415 33.95 -24.44 -4.78
C ARG A 415 35.23 -24.62 -4.00
N LEU A 416 35.20 -25.43 -2.95
CA LEU A 416 36.31 -25.57 -2.00
C LEU A 416 37.34 -26.64 -2.39
N GLY A 417 37.05 -27.49 -3.38
CA GLY A 417 37.92 -28.53 -3.85
C GLY A 417 38.03 -29.73 -2.90
N GLU A 418 38.66 -30.82 -3.39
CA GLU A 418 38.71 -32.14 -2.75
C GLU A 418 39.39 -32.11 -1.38
N ALA A 419 40.42 -31.30 -1.22
CA ALA A 419 41.16 -31.20 0.03
C ALA A 419 40.30 -30.76 1.24
N VAL A 420 39.31 -29.91 1.04
CA VAL A 420 38.48 -29.37 2.13
C VAL A 420 37.37 -30.35 2.51
N TYR A 421 36.72 -30.99 1.56
CA TYR A 421 35.64 -31.93 1.89
C TYR A 421 36.15 -33.35 2.29
N SER A 422 37.43 -33.63 2.11
CA SER A 422 38.07 -34.82 2.70
C SER A 422 38.43 -34.65 4.19
N LEU A 423 38.36 -33.41 4.72
CA LEU A 423 38.65 -33.12 6.12
C LEU A 423 37.73 -33.93 7.07
N LYS A 424 38.33 -34.40 8.15
CA LYS A 424 37.65 -34.98 9.31
C LYS A 424 38.09 -34.22 10.54
N GLY A 425 37.26 -34.15 11.56
CA GLY A 425 37.67 -33.48 12.78
C GLY A 425 36.59 -33.47 13.85
N GLU A 426 37.03 -33.20 15.07
CA GLU A 426 36.23 -33.17 16.27
C GLU A 426 36.62 -32.01 17.16
N GLY A 427 35.69 -31.52 17.99
CA GLY A 427 35.94 -30.46 18.96
C GLY A 427 35.43 -29.11 18.55
N PRO A 428 35.52 -28.12 19.43
CA PRO A 428 34.88 -26.83 19.30
C PRO A 428 35.51 -25.98 18.20
N VAL A 429 34.66 -25.25 17.47
CA VAL A 429 35.04 -24.24 16.48
C VAL A 429 34.11 -23.05 16.55
N ALA A 430 34.62 -21.83 16.33
CA ALA A 430 33.81 -20.64 16.12
C ALA A 430 34.02 -20.14 14.69
N VAL A 431 32.91 -19.91 14.01
CA VAL A 431 32.92 -19.50 12.59
C VAL A 431 32.31 -18.12 12.44
N ASN A 432 32.97 -17.24 11.70
CA ASN A 432 32.40 -15.96 11.26
C ASN A 432 32.47 -15.91 9.75
N VAL A 433 31.37 -15.45 9.12
CA VAL A 433 31.27 -15.31 7.65
C VAL A 433 30.68 -13.96 7.32
N ASP A 434 31.38 -13.20 6.51
CA ASP A 434 30.97 -11.93 5.96
C ASP A 434 30.77 -12.07 4.46
N MET A 435 29.56 -11.82 3.99
CA MET A 435 29.21 -11.93 2.58
C MET A 435 28.75 -10.58 2.04
N TYR A 436 29.18 -10.27 0.84
CA TYR A 436 28.76 -9.07 0.11
C TYR A 436 28.21 -9.47 -1.26
N PHE A 437 26.99 -9.02 -1.55
CA PHE A 437 26.28 -9.32 -2.79
C PHE A 437 25.88 -8.00 -3.48
N PRO A 438 26.57 -7.60 -4.55
CA PRO A 438 26.09 -6.53 -5.42
C PRO A 438 24.92 -7.06 -6.25
N LEU A 439 23.71 -6.49 -6.06
CA LEU A 439 22.47 -6.96 -6.69
C LEU A 439 22.18 -6.31 -8.06
N LYS A 440 23.05 -5.40 -8.54
CA LYS A 440 22.95 -4.84 -9.89
C LYS A 440 23.42 -5.85 -10.92
N SER A 441 22.72 -5.93 -12.05
CA SER A 441 23.12 -6.74 -13.21
C SER A 441 24.50 -6.30 -13.73
N GLY A 442 25.48 -7.19 -13.65
CA GLY A 442 26.86 -6.99 -14.11
C GLY A 442 27.76 -8.12 -13.59
N PRO A 443 28.99 -8.26 -14.06
CA PRO A 443 29.95 -9.26 -13.59
C PRO A 443 30.52 -8.89 -12.21
N ALA A 444 29.69 -8.42 -11.31
CA ALA A 444 30.09 -8.09 -9.95
C ALA A 444 30.25 -9.38 -9.14
N PHE A 445 31.44 -9.61 -8.63
CA PHE A 445 31.77 -10.80 -7.84
C PHE A 445 31.14 -10.71 -6.45
N ASN A 446 30.37 -11.74 -6.08
CA ASN A 446 30.00 -11.96 -4.70
C ASN A 446 31.27 -12.22 -3.90
N THR A 447 31.55 -11.44 -2.88
CA THR A 447 32.67 -11.70 -1.99
C THR A 447 32.18 -12.45 -0.76
N VAL A 448 32.93 -13.50 -0.39
CA VAL A 448 32.73 -14.26 0.84
C VAL A 448 34.07 -14.27 1.56
N ASN A 449 34.09 -13.71 2.74
CA ASN A 449 35.23 -13.77 3.65
C ASN A 449 34.78 -14.42 4.95
N GLY A 450 35.67 -15.19 5.59
CA GLY A 450 35.33 -15.78 6.85
C GLY A 450 36.55 -16.17 7.65
N SER A 451 36.31 -16.54 8.91
CA SER A 451 37.29 -17.10 9.80
C SER A 451 36.74 -18.29 10.57
N ILE A 452 37.62 -19.20 10.89
CA ILE A 452 37.37 -20.33 11.78
C ILE A 452 38.39 -20.24 12.89
N ASP A 453 37.93 -20.14 14.13
CA ASP A 453 38.74 -20.19 15.32
C ASP A 453 38.69 -21.63 15.90
N PHE A 454 39.83 -22.24 16.02
CA PHE A 454 40.03 -23.56 16.63
C PHE A 454 40.41 -23.38 18.10
N ASN A 455 39.82 -24.18 18.97
CA ASN A 455 40.10 -24.15 20.41
C ASN A 455 40.13 -25.56 21.02
N GLY A 456 41.22 -26.26 20.75
CA GLY A 456 41.38 -27.67 21.20
C GLY A 456 40.73 -28.66 20.20
N THR A 457 40.65 -28.30 18.94
CA THR A 457 40.03 -29.09 17.89
C THR A 457 40.98 -30.17 17.35
N ALA A 458 40.48 -31.39 17.11
CA ALA A 458 41.20 -32.39 16.36
C ALA A 458 40.89 -32.27 14.87
N ILE A 459 41.93 -32.21 14.03
CA ILE A 459 41.81 -32.03 12.57
C ILE A 459 42.60 -33.17 11.88
N ARG A 460 41.97 -33.86 10.94
CA ARG A 460 42.61 -34.85 10.08
C ARG A 460 42.39 -34.43 8.62
N ALA A 461 43.49 -34.32 7.88
CA ALA A 461 43.48 -34.06 6.45
C ALA A 461 44.13 -35.24 5.72
N PRO A 462 43.37 -36.29 5.34
CA PRO A 462 43.92 -37.52 4.78
C PRO A 462 44.76 -37.32 3.51
N LEU A 463 44.38 -36.38 2.65
CA LEU A 463 45.11 -36.07 1.41
C LEU A 463 46.54 -35.55 1.65
N TRP A 464 46.81 -34.99 2.82
CA TRP A 464 48.11 -34.47 3.20
C TRP A 464 48.79 -35.32 4.28
N ASN A 465 48.21 -36.46 4.61
CA ASN A 465 48.65 -37.34 5.72
C ASN A 465 48.86 -36.56 7.03
N LEU A 466 48.00 -35.61 7.31
CA LEU A 466 48.08 -34.70 8.47
C LEU A 466 47.00 -35.05 9.49
N ALA A 467 47.47 -35.27 10.75
CA ALA A 467 46.59 -35.45 11.90
C ALA A 467 47.08 -34.59 13.07
N MET A 468 46.35 -33.50 13.34
CA MET A 468 46.66 -32.55 14.40
C MET A 468 45.65 -32.71 15.54
N GLN A 469 46.10 -32.80 16.77
CA GLN A 469 45.30 -32.80 17.99
C GLN A 469 45.47 -31.47 18.70
N ASN A 470 44.43 -31.07 19.46
CA ASN A 470 44.41 -29.84 20.25
C ASN A 470 44.76 -28.58 19.43
N ALA A 471 44.30 -28.51 18.17
CA ALA A 471 44.50 -27.35 17.32
C ALA A 471 43.97 -26.09 17.95
N LYS A 472 44.78 -25.03 18.02
CA LYS A 472 44.43 -23.72 18.52
C LYS A 472 44.96 -22.67 17.54
N GLY A 473 44.15 -21.68 17.24
CA GLY A 473 44.52 -20.59 16.31
C GLY A 473 43.36 -20.26 15.37
N ARG A 474 43.64 -19.38 14.43
CA ARG A 474 42.67 -18.88 13.49
C ARG A 474 43.06 -19.25 12.05
N ALA A 475 42.07 -19.72 11.31
CA ALA A 475 42.12 -19.77 9.87
C ALA A 475 41.19 -18.73 9.25
N VAL A 476 41.58 -18.17 8.12
CA VAL A 476 40.78 -17.27 7.33
C VAL A 476 40.54 -17.88 5.95
N PHE A 477 39.36 -17.63 5.39
CA PHE A 477 38.98 -18.11 4.06
C PHE A 477 38.29 -17.02 3.26
N SER A 478 38.39 -17.12 1.95
CA SER A 478 37.69 -16.28 1.01
C SER A 478 37.30 -17.09 -0.22
N HIS A 479 36.62 -16.45 -1.19
CA HIS A 479 36.41 -17.07 -2.50
C HIS A 479 37.71 -17.45 -3.23
N ALA A 480 38.89 -16.87 -2.84
CA ALA A 480 40.18 -17.07 -3.49
C ALA A 480 41.04 -18.11 -2.78
N GLY A 481 40.73 -18.53 -1.57
CA GLY A 481 41.51 -19.54 -0.85
C GLY A 481 41.32 -19.54 0.66
N PHE A 482 42.16 -20.31 1.29
CA PHE A 482 42.18 -20.56 2.75
C PHE A 482 43.61 -20.37 3.27
N SER A 483 43.78 -19.75 4.42
CA SER A 483 45.05 -19.69 5.11
C SER A 483 44.92 -19.77 6.64
N ALA A 484 45.85 -20.47 7.27
CA ALA A 484 46.03 -20.44 8.72
C ALA A 484 47.50 -20.18 8.99
N LYS A 485 47.79 -19.19 9.86
CA LYS A 485 49.16 -18.87 10.30
C LYS A 485 49.27 -19.19 11.77
N ASP A 486 50.43 -19.77 12.17
CA ASP A 486 50.76 -20.13 13.55
C ASP A 486 49.71 -21.05 14.21
N LEU A 487 49.07 -21.94 13.45
CA LEU A 487 48.15 -22.93 14.01
C LEU A 487 48.91 -23.88 14.93
N SER A 488 48.68 -23.79 16.21
CA SER A 488 49.40 -24.62 17.22
C SER A 488 48.59 -25.84 17.60
N GLY A 489 49.29 -26.95 17.94
CA GLY A 489 48.65 -28.17 18.36
C GLY A 489 49.69 -29.28 18.61
N SER A 490 49.28 -30.52 18.53
CA SER A 490 50.23 -31.67 18.62
C SER A 490 50.00 -32.64 17.48
N MET A 491 51.10 -33.24 17.00
CA MET A 491 51.14 -34.33 16.02
C MET A 491 52.01 -35.44 16.59
N ASP A 492 51.50 -36.67 16.65
CA ASP A 492 52.18 -37.81 17.25
C ASP A 492 52.70 -37.54 18.68
N GLY A 493 51.92 -36.79 19.48
CA GLY A 493 52.27 -36.39 20.83
C GLY A 493 53.28 -35.25 20.96
N LYS A 494 53.83 -34.72 19.86
CA LYS A 494 54.81 -33.62 19.88
C LYS A 494 54.13 -32.28 19.58
N PRO A 495 54.47 -31.18 20.25
CA PRO A 495 53.96 -29.86 19.95
C PRO A 495 54.44 -29.39 18.56
N VAL A 496 53.47 -28.85 17.76
CA VAL A 496 53.80 -28.36 16.41
C VAL A 496 53.13 -26.99 16.20
N LYS A 497 53.73 -26.16 15.32
CA LYS A 497 53.12 -25.00 14.72
C LYS A 497 53.02 -25.23 13.22
N LEU A 498 51.92 -24.87 12.62
CA LEU A 498 51.63 -25.16 11.23
C LEU A 498 51.13 -23.90 10.53
N ASP A 499 51.74 -23.55 9.39
CA ASP A 499 51.21 -22.58 8.45
C ASP A 499 50.61 -23.32 7.26
N VAL A 500 49.35 -23.04 6.96
CA VAL A 500 48.61 -23.63 5.83
C VAL A 500 48.15 -22.56 4.90
N ARG A 501 48.36 -22.73 3.59
CA ARG A 501 47.88 -21.85 2.54
C ARG A 501 47.38 -22.68 1.36
N VAL A 502 46.17 -22.40 0.91
CA VAL A 502 45.52 -23.10 -0.21
C VAL A 502 44.79 -22.06 -1.08
N GLY A 503 44.98 -22.11 -2.39
CA GLY A 503 44.27 -21.30 -3.35
C GLY A 503 45.15 -20.44 -4.27
N GLN A 504 44.54 -19.90 -5.34
CA GLN A 504 45.25 -19.19 -6.41
C GLN A 504 45.87 -17.86 -5.97
N SER A 505 45.32 -17.15 -5.00
CA SER A 505 45.86 -15.86 -4.52
C SER A 505 47.24 -15.94 -3.89
N TYR A 506 47.76 -17.13 -3.57
CA TYR A 506 49.06 -17.30 -2.95
C TYR A 506 50.12 -17.79 -3.91
N THR A 507 49.76 -18.13 -5.15
CA THR A 507 50.70 -18.57 -6.19
C THR A 507 51.18 -17.46 -7.09
N GLN A 508 50.60 -16.26 -7.04
CA GLN A 508 50.94 -15.11 -7.87
C GLN A 508 51.96 -14.15 -7.24
N ASN A 509 52.38 -14.35 -5.99
CA ASN A 509 53.44 -13.57 -5.33
C ASN A 509 54.66 -14.45 -5.08
N LYS A 510 55.32 -14.86 -6.16
CA LYS A 510 56.73 -15.26 -6.18
C LYS A 510 57.51 -14.35 -7.08
#